data_64fb5eca212365309df9e33312b9d699
#
_entry.id   64fb5eca212365309df9e33312b9d699
#
_cell.length_a   1.000
_cell.length_b   1.000
_cell.length_c   1.000
_cell.angle_alpha   90.00
_cell.angle_beta   90.00
_cell.angle_gamma   90.00
#
_symmetry.space_group_name_H-M   'P 1'
#
loop_
_entity.id
_entity.type
_entity.pdbx_description
1 polymer ?
#
loop_
_entity_poly.entity_id
_entity_poly.type
_entity_poly.pdbx_seq_one_letter_code
_entity_poly.pdbx_strand_id
1 'polypeptide(L)'
;MKEDALWYEAAHVVGVTNALNVVADALGASTPGLPALDPPAAPGEARALFDDVRAFYGATEVPLPFRLMAHDPAYAADVWAAVRRAFGDNHLSRRLKEALAFAVSLTSRSPFGTAFHLAEMRRLGVSPRGVMEVLGVTQMFSSYTKIADTLQLEPDMGDIAPVDPSPAPGGQAAPSRRAPRGRQVSGTSRAKISKGERRVASRASRRSASPAPAPVSRRAAKKPV
;
A
#
# COMPACT_ATOMS: atom_id res chain seq x y z
N MET A 1 12.04 -26.61 -6.99
CA MET A 1 10.58 -26.82 -6.82
C MET A 1 9.95 -26.11 -5.63
N LYS A 2 10.61 -26.00 -4.44
CA LYS A 2 10.01 -25.25 -3.30
C LYS A 2 10.09 -23.73 -3.47
N GLU A 3 11.16 -23.22 -4.06
CA GLU A 3 11.34 -21.78 -4.29
C GLU A 3 10.37 -21.23 -5.34
N ASP A 4 10.14 -21.98 -6.42
CA ASP A 4 9.16 -21.58 -7.45
C ASP A 4 7.76 -21.38 -6.87
N ALA A 5 7.36 -22.22 -5.90
CA ALA A 5 6.04 -22.12 -5.27
C ALA A 5 5.84 -20.79 -4.51
N LEU A 6 6.88 -20.25 -3.89
CA LEU A 6 6.81 -18.95 -3.18
C LEU A 6 6.56 -17.80 -4.17
N TRP A 7 7.25 -17.80 -5.31
CA TRP A 7 7.08 -16.79 -6.34
C TRP A 7 5.70 -16.84 -6.98
N TYR A 8 5.19 -18.04 -7.29
CA TYR A 8 3.83 -18.19 -7.81
C TYR A 8 2.78 -17.73 -6.81
N GLU A 9 2.97 -18.03 -5.54
CA GLU A 9 2.06 -17.60 -4.49
C GLU A 9 2.06 -16.08 -4.33
N ALA A 10 3.23 -15.44 -4.30
CA ALA A 10 3.35 -13.99 -4.28
C ALA A 10 2.71 -13.35 -5.51
N ALA A 11 2.99 -13.87 -6.71
CA ALA A 11 2.40 -13.36 -7.96
C ALA A 11 0.87 -13.51 -7.96
N HIS A 12 0.34 -14.58 -7.42
CA HIS A 12 -1.11 -14.79 -7.31
C HIS A 12 -1.75 -13.75 -6.38
N VAL A 13 -1.14 -13.47 -5.23
CA VAL A 13 -1.61 -12.40 -4.34
C VAL A 13 -1.62 -11.04 -5.06
N VAL A 14 -0.55 -10.70 -5.77
CA VAL A 14 -0.45 -9.45 -6.53
C VAL A 14 -1.57 -9.35 -7.57
N GLY A 15 -1.75 -10.38 -8.39
CA GLY A 15 -2.75 -10.40 -9.46
C GLY A 15 -4.18 -10.30 -8.94
N VAL A 16 -4.53 -11.09 -7.94
CA VAL A 16 -5.87 -11.08 -7.34
C VAL A 16 -6.16 -9.76 -6.65
N THR A 17 -5.20 -9.21 -5.91
CA THR A 17 -5.37 -7.89 -5.27
C THR A 17 -5.63 -6.80 -6.30
N ASN A 18 -4.85 -6.79 -7.38
CA ASN A 18 -5.05 -5.79 -8.43
C ASN A 18 -6.44 -5.93 -9.09
N ALA A 19 -6.90 -7.15 -9.34
CA ALA A 19 -8.23 -7.39 -9.90
C ALA A 19 -9.35 -6.87 -8.98
N LEU A 20 -9.26 -7.11 -7.67
CA LEU A 20 -10.23 -6.60 -6.70
C LEU A 20 -10.22 -5.06 -6.61
N ASN A 21 -9.03 -4.46 -6.64
CA ASN A 21 -8.88 -3.01 -6.66
C ASN A 21 -9.56 -2.40 -7.89
N VAL A 22 -9.35 -2.98 -9.07
CA VAL A 22 -9.98 -2.51 -10.31
C VAL A 22 -11.50 -2.52 -10.19
N VAL A 23 -12.09 -3.61 -9.68
CA VAL A 23 -13.56 -3.69 -9.48
C VAL A 23 -14.06 -2.62 -8.51
N ALA A 24 -13.39 -2.47 -7.35
CA ALA A 24 -13.79 -1.53 -6.33
C ALA A 24 -13.68 -0.07 -6.79
N ASP A 25 -12.58 0.27 -7.48
CA ASP A 25 -12.27 1.65 -7.86
C ASP A 25 -13.02 2.08 -9.13
N ALA A 26 -13.23 1.15 -10.08
CA ALA A 26 -13.92 1.45 -11.32
C ALA A 26 -15.44 1.59 -11.13
N LEU A 27 -16.04 0.74 -10.31
CA LEU A 27 -17.50 0.72 -10.11
C LEU A 27 -17.89 1.55 -8.89
N GLY A 28 -17.21 1.37 -7.75
CA GLY A 28 -17.60 2.01 -6.50
C GLY A 28 -18.94 1.53 -5.95
N ALA A 29 -19.32 2.05 -4.79
CA ALA A 29 -20.53 1.60 -4.08
C ALA A 29 -21.84 2.11 -4.71
N SER A 30 -21.78 3.18 -5.49
CA SER A 30 -22.96 3.93 -5.97
C SER A 30 -23.01 4.09 -7.49
N THR A 31 -22.38 3.18 -8.24
CA THR A 31 -22.42 3.23 -9.70
C THR A 31 -23.86 3.07 -10.20
N PRO A 32 -24.39 4.02 -11.01
CA PRO A 32 -25.74 3.92 -11.55
C PRO A 32 -25.92 2.63 -12.37
N GLY A 33 -27.01 1.91 -12.09
CA GLY A 33 -27.33 0.66 -12.76
C GLY A 33 -26.60 -0.59 -12.24
N LEU A 34 -25.58 -0.41 -11.40
CA LEU A 34 -24.84 -1.51 -10.78
C LEU A 34 -24.48 -1.18 -9.31
N PRO A 35 -25.45 -0.94 -8.42
CA PRO A 35 -25.18 -0.66 -7.02
C PRO A 35 -24.60 -1.90 -6.32
N ALA A 36 -23.78 -1.69 -5.30
CA ALA A 36 -23.31 -2.78 -4.46
C ALA A 36 -24.51 -3.49 -3.80
N LEU A 37 -24.61 -4.81 -3.96
CA LEU A 37 -25.70 -5.58 -3.36
C LEU A 37 -25.68 -5.48 -1.84
N ASP A 38 -26.85 -5.29 -1.26
CA ASP A 38 -27.04 -5.35 0.20
C ASP A 38 -27.09 -6.82 0.63
N PRO A 39 -26.19 -7.29 1.53
CA PRO A 39 -26.09 -8.69 1.90
C PRO A 39 -27.41 -9.33 2.37
N PRO A 40 -28.25 -8.68 3.21
CA PRO A 40 -29.56 -9.21 3.57
C PRO A 40 -30.53 -9.41 2.41
N ALA A 41 -30.45 -8.56 1.39
CA ALA A 41 -31.33 -8.60 0.21
C ALA A 41 -30.76 -9.40 -0.95
N ALA A 42 -29.55 -9.95 -0.83
CA ALA A 42 -28.88 -10.67 -1.90
C ALA A 42 -29.59 -12.01 -2.23
N PRO A 43 -29.55 -12.48 -3.49
CA PRO A 43 -30.00 -13.82 -3.87
C PRO A 43 -29.29 -14.91 -3.07
N GLY A 44 -29.91 -16.10 -2.95
CA GLY A 44 -29.40 -17.19 -2.11
C GLY A 44 -27.95 -17.59 -2.38
N GLU A 45 -27.55 -17.67 -3.65
CA GLU A 45 -26.17 -18.00 -4.05
C GLU A 45 -25.18 -16.90 -3.63
N ALA A 46 -25.53 -15.64 -3.88
CA ALA A 46 -24.71 -14.52 -3.46
C ALA A 46 -24.61 -14.42 -1.92
N ARG A 47 -25.68 -14.77 -1.21
CA ARG A 47 -25.70 -14.78 0.24
C ARG A 47 -24.74 -15.81 0.82
N ALA A 48 -24.73 -17.03 0.28
CA ALA A 48 -23.80 -18.08 0.69
C ALA A 48 -22.33 -17.65 0.48
N LEU A 49 -22.04 -17.01 -0.65
CA LEU A 49 -20.75 -16.41 -0.93
C LEU A 49 -20.39 -15.35 0.12
N PHE A 50 -21.30 -14.45 0.44
CA PHE A 50 -21.06 -13.38 1.41
C PHE A 50 -20.80 -13.92 2.82
N ASP A 51 -21.46 -15.00 3.21
CA ASP A 51 -21.23 -15.66 4.49
C ASP A 51 -19.82 -16.27 4.56
N ASP A 52 -19.38 -16.93 3.49
CA ASP A 52 -18.04 -17.50 3.39
C ASP A 52 -16.94 -16.40 3.39
N VAL A 53 -17.16 -15.31 2.65
CA VAL A 53 -16.26 -14.15 2.64
C VAL A 53 -16.13 -13.54 4.04
N ARG A 54 -17.23 -13.31 4.72
CA ARG A 54 -17.22 -12.77 6.10
C ARG A 54 -16.50 -13.71 7.07
N ALA A 55 -16.77 -14.99 6.99
CA ALA A 55 -16.12 -15.99 7.82
C ALA A 55 -14.60 -16.02 7.62
N PHE A 56 -14.15 -15.92 6.38
CA PHE A 56 -12.72 -15.92 6.04
C PHE A 56 -11.97 -14.70 6.59
N TYR A 57 -12.56 -13.51 6.46
CA TYR A 57 -11.96 -12.28 6.96
C TYR A 57 -12.26 -12.01 8.44
N GLY A 58 -13.15 -12.77 9.07
CA GLY A 58 -13.65 -12.48 10.42
C GLY A 58 -14.33 -11.10 10.48
N ALA A 59 -14.96 -10.69 9.39
CA ALA A 59 -15.54 -9.36 9.22
C ALA A 59 -17.06 -9.40 9.42
N THR A 60 -17.63 -8.29 9.89
CA THR A 60 -19.09 -8.09 9.94
C THR A 60 -19.65 -7.71 8.57
N GLU A 61 -18.86 -6.97 7.79
CA GLU A 61 -19.24 -6.46 6.48
C GLU A 61 -18.60 -7.28 5.37
N VAL A 62 -19.31 -7.42 4.26
CA VAL A 62 -18.77 -8.00 3.03
C VAL A 62 -17.98 -6.93 2.27
N PRO A 63 -16.70 -7.16 1.91
CA PRO A 63 -15.91 -6.19 1.17
C PRO A 63 -16.57 -5.80 -0.15
N LEU A 64 -16.46 -4.53 -0.51
CA LEU A 64 -17.13 -3.92 -1.65
C LEU A 64 -17.00 -4.68 -2.96
N PRO A 65 -15.82 -5.19 -3.39
CA PRO A 65 -15.69 -5.90 -4.65
C PRO A 65 -16.66 -7.09 -4.78
N PHE A 66 -16.83 -7.86 -3.70
CA PHE A 66 -17.72 -9.03 -3.72
C PHE A 66 -19.19 -8.62 -3.82
N ARG A 67 -19.58 -7.52 -3.20
CA ARG A 67 -20.93 -6.97 -3.29
C ARG A 67 -21.25 -6.45 -4.69
N LEU A 68 -20.25 -5.97 -5.42
CA LEU A 68 -20.39 -5.54 -6.81
C LEU A 68 -20.42 -6.72 -7.78
N MET A 69 -19.50 -7.69 -7.62
CA MET A 69 -19.44 -8.85 -8.50
C MET A 69 -20.61 -9.81 -8.32
N ALA A 70 -21.28 -9.80 -7.18
CA ALA A 70 -22.39 -10.72 -6.89
C ALA A 70 -23.68 -10.46 -7.72
N HIS A 71 -23.69 -9.46 -8.60
CA HIS A 71 -24.67 -9.37 -9.70
C HIS A 71 -24.52 -10.53 -10.69
N ASP A 72 -23.34 -11.14 -10.77
CA ASP A 72 -23.06 -12.43 -11.40
C ASP A 72 -22.49 -13.37 -10.35
N PRO A 73 -23.31 -14.18 -9.68
CA PRO A 73 -22.87 -15.05 -8.60
C PRO A 73 -21.81 -16.08 -9.03
N ALA A 74 -21.87 -16.57 -10.27
CA ALA A 74 -20.90 -17.53 -10.78
C ALA A 74 -19.50 -16.89 -10.90
N TYR A 75 -19.43 -15.71 -11.52
CA TYR A 75 -18.19 -14.94 -11.60
C TYR A 75 -17.65 -14.58 -10.23
N ALA A 76 -18.52 -14.12 -9.32
CA ALA A 76 -18.10 -13.81 -7.95
C ALA A 76 -17.53 -15.03 -7.21
N ALA A 77 -18.11 -16.22 -7.43
CA ALA A 77 -17.63 -17.47 -6.85
C ALA A 77 -16.23 -17.87 -7.37
N ASP A 78 -16.01 -17.72 -8.68
CA ASP A 78 -14.70 -18.01 -9.29
C ASP A 78 -13.61 -17.07 -8.75
N VAL A 79 -13.90 -15.77 -8.69
CA VAL A 79 -12.98 -14.78 -8.11
C VAL A 79 -12.74 -15.08 -6.63
N TRP A 80 -13.79 -15.45 -5.88
CA TRP A 80 -13.66 -15.78 -4.48
C TRP A 80 -12.79 -17.02 -4.25
N ALA A 81 -12.94 -18.05 -5.08
CA ALA A 81 -12.07 -19.23 -5.00
C ALA A 81 -10.59 -18.88 -5.21
N ALA A 82 -10.31 -17.97 -6.17
CA ALA A 82 -8.97 -17.46 -6.41
C ALA A 82 -8.45 -16.67 -5.20
N VAL A 83 -9.27 -15.80 -4.60
CA VAL A 83 -8.93 -15.02 -3.41
C VAL A 83 -8.62 -15.91 -2.21
N ARG A 84 -9.47 -16.89 -1.92
CA ARG A 84 -9.25 -17.86 -0.83
C ARG A 84 -7.93 -18.59 -0.99
N ARG A 85 -7.62 -19.02 -2.21
CA ARG A 85 -6.35 -19.68 -2.51
C ARG A 85 -5.17 -18.73 -2.34
N ALA A 86 -5.27 -17.49 -2.83
CA ALA A 86 -4.22 -16.50 -2.75
C ALA A 86 -3.89 -16.15 -1.29
N PHE A 87 -4.91 -15.90 -0.47
CA PHE A 87 -4.75 -15.41 0.89
C PHE A 87 -4.76 -16.49 1.97
N GLY A 88 -4.97 -17.76 1.66
CA GLY A 88 -4.78 -18.86 2.62
C GLY A 88 -3.33 -18.95 3.12
N ASP A 89 -3.12 -19.47 4.33
CA ASP A 89 -1.78 -19.76 4.83
C ASP A 89 -1.23 -21.01 4.11
N ASN A 90 -0.28 -20.77 3.20
CA ASN A 90 0.40 -21.83 2.44
C ASN A 90 1.92 -21.73 2.66
N HIS A 91 2.70 -21.35 1.62
CA HIS A 91 4.14 -21.13 1.76
C HIS A 91 4.45 -19.75 2.36
N LEU A 92 3.64 -18.74 2.00
CA LEU A 92 3.70 -17.40 2.59
C LEU A 92 2.64 -17.26 3.67
N SER A 93 3.02 -16.64 4.79
CA SER A 93 2.06 -16.37 5.85
C SER A 93 1.00 -15.35 5.39
N ARG A 94 -0.22 -15.46 5.91
CA ARG A 94 -1.29 -14.48 5.67
C ARG A 94 -0.84 -13.05 5.93
N ARG A 95 -0.06 -12.82 6.97
CA ARG A 95 0.47 -11.50 7.32
C ARG A 95 1.33 -10.90 6.20
N LEU A 96 2.22 -11.70 5.61
CA LEU A 96 3.05 -11.27 4.48
C LEU A 96 2.21 -11.00 3.24
N LYS A 97 1.21 -11.82 2.97
CA LYS A 97 0.28 -11.64 1.85
C LYS A 97 -0.50 -10.34 1.95
N GLU A 98 -0.98 -9.98 3.14
CA GLU A 98 -1.65 -8.70 3.35
C GLU A 98 -0.68 -7.51 3.19
N ALA A 99 0.59 -7.66 3.58
CA ALA A 99 1.60 -6.64 3.32
C ALA A 99 1.89 -6.45 1.82
N LEU A 100 1.98 -7.55 1.05
CA LEU A 100 2.09 -7.50 -0.42
C LEU A 100 0.86 -6.84 -1.05
N ALA A 101 -0.32 -7.20 -0.63
CA ALA A 101 -1.57 -6.63 -1.12
C ALA A 101 -1.70 -5.13 -0.78
N PHE A 102 -1.25 -4.72 0.40
CA PHE A 102 -1.15 -3.31 0.77
C PHE A 102 -0.19 -2.55 -0.17
N ALA A 103 1.00 -3.09 -0.43
CA ALA A 103 1.96 -2.50 -1.35
C ALA A 103 1.40 -2.37 -2.78
N VAL A 104 0.71 -3.39 -3.29
CA VAL A 104 0.01 -3.36 -4.58
C VAL A 104 -1.03 -2.25 -4.61
N SER A 105 -1.84 -2.14 -3.55
CA SER A 105 -2.91 -1.14 -3.47
C SER A 105 -2.36 0.29 -3.42
N LEU A 106 -1.21 0.51 -2.75
CA LEU A 106 -0.51 1.80 -2.76
C LEU A 106 -0.01 2.16 -4.16
N THR A 107 0.60 1.21 -4.87
CA THR A 107 1.17 1.46 -6.20
C THR A 107 0.11 1.63 -7.28
N SER A 108 -0.99 0.89 -7.20
CA SER A 108 -2.16 1.04 -8.06
C SER A 108 -3.05 2.23 -7.69
N ARG A 109 -2.76 2.90 -6.56
CA ARG A 109 -3.53 4.05 -6.04
C ARG A 109 -4.99 3.71 -5.75
N SER A 110 -5.26 2.49 -5.29
CA SER A 110 -6.58 2.05 -4.87
C SER A 110 -6.92 2.57 -3.47
N PRO A 111 -7.88 3.48 -3.30
CA PRO A 111 -8.33 3.90 -1.97
C PRO A 111 -8.95 2.75 -1.19
N PHE A 112 -9.77 1.92 -1.87
CA PHE A 112 -10.37 0.74 -1.27
C PHE A 112 -9.31 -0.24 -0.78
N GLY A 113 -8.44 -0.71 -1.67
CA GLY A 113 -7.43 -1.72 -1.34
C GLY A 113 -6.46 -1.25 -0.25
N THR A 114 -6.04 0.02 -0.31
CA THR A 114 -5.17 0.62 0.71
C THR A 114 -5.82 0.57 2.09
N ALA A 115 -7.08 1.00 2.21
CA ALA A 115 -7.79 0.99 3.49
C ALA A 115 -8.05 -0.44 3.98
N PHE A 116 -8.48 -1.33 3.09
CA PHE A 116 -8.82 -2.72 3.42
C PHE A 116 -7.61 -3.51 3.91
N HIS A 117 -6.52 -3.54 3.14
CA HIS A 117 -5.33 -4.31 3.50
C HIS A 117 -4.58 -3.72 4.70
N LEU A 118 -4.63 -2.40 4.91
CA LEU A 118 -4.12 -1.80 6.13
C LEU A 118 -4.90 -2.28 7.37
N ALA A 119 -6.23 -2.36 7.27
CA ALA A 119 -7.07 -2.87 8.35
C ALA A 119 -6.76 -4.36 8.63
N GLU A 120 -6.61 -5.19 7.59
CA GLU A 120 -6.24 -6.60 7.72
C GLU A 120 -4.83 -6.78 8.32
N MET A 121 -3.85 -6.00 7.90
CA MET A 121 -2.51 -6.01 8.52
C MET A 121 -2.59 -5.74 10.03
N ARG A 122 -3.37 -4.74 10.43
CA ARG A 122 -3.58 -4.40 11.85
C ARG A 122 -4.29 -5.54 12.60
N ARG A 123 -5.33 -6.11 12.02
CA ARG A 123 -6.07 -7.24 12.59
C ARG A 123 -5.15 -8.45 12.80
N LEU A 124 -4.20 -8.69 11.90
CA LEU A 124 -3.20 -9.75 11.97
C LEU A 124 -2.00 -9.40 12.86
N GLY A 125 -2.04 -8.28 13.58
CA GLY A 125 -1.02 -7.88 14.55
C GLY A 125 0.25 -7.30 13.95
N VAL A 126 0.20 -6.75 12.72
CA VAL A 126 1.31 -5.97 12.19
C VAL A 126 1.39 -4.64 12.94
N SER A 127 2.54 -4.37 13.54
CA SER A 127 2.74 -3.15 14.31
C SER A 127 2.74 -1.89 13.42
N PRO A 128 2.49 -0.70 13.98
CA PRO A 128 2.64 0.56 13.24
C PRO A 128 4.01 0.70 12.57
N ARG A 129 5.07 0.24 13.24
CA ARG A 129 6.42 0.23 12.68
C ARG A 129 6.52 -0.70 11.47
N GLY A 130 5.95 -1.91 11.53
CA GLY A 130 5.91 -2.83 10.40
C GLY A 130 5.15 -2.26 9.21
N VAL A 131 4.04 -1.55 9.44
CA VAL A 131 3.33 -0.83 8.37
C VAL A 131 4.24 0.23 7.72
N MET A 132 4.99 0.99 8.52
CA MET A 132 5.92 1.99 8.00
C MET A 132 7.09 1.38 7.23
N GLU A 133 7.55 0.19 7.61
CA GLU A 133 8.58 -0.55 6.87
C GLU A 133 8.06 -0.98 5.49
N VAL A 134 6.86 -1.53 5.40
CA VAL A 134 6.22 -1.88 4.11
C VAL A 134 6.03 -0.63 3.24
N LEU A 135 5.54 0.45 3.82
CA LEU A 135 5.37 1.73 3.13
C LEU A 135 6.70 2.26 2.58
N GLY A 136 7.75 2.24 3.41
CA GLY A 136 9.10 2.70 3.04
C GLY A 136 9.68 1.91 1.87
N VAL A 137 9.61 0.58 1.91
CA VAL A 137 10.06 -0.28 0.81
C VAL A 137 9.26 0.02 -0.47
N THR A 138 7.94 0.10 -0.36
CA THR A 138 7.06 0.38 -1.50
C THR A 138 7.38 1.73 -2.14
N GLN A 139 7.57 2.78 -1.32
CA GLN A 139 7.93 4.12 -1.79
C GLN A 139 9.28 4.12 -2.53
N MET A 140 10.28 3.48 -1.97
CA MET A 140 11.62 3.41 -2.56
C MET A 140 11.58 2.73 -3.92
N PHE A 141 11.00 1.53 -4.00
CA PHE A 141 10.95 0.79 -5.26
C PHE A 141 10.07 1.48 -6.31
N SER A 142 8.94 2.06 -5.93
CA SER A 142 8.10 2.82 -6.86
C SER A 142 8.82 4.05 -7.43
N SER A 143 9.76 4.63 -6.69
CA SER A 143 10.56 5.77 -7.17
C SER A 143 11.70 5.31 -8.06
N TYR A 144 12.45 4.29 -7.65
CA TYR A 144 13.61 3.81 -8.40
C TYR A 144 13.24 3.20 -9.74
N THR A 145 12.17 2.40 -9.80
CA THR A 145 11.70 1.85 -11.08
C THR A 145 11.33 2.95 -12.06
N LYS A 146 10.66 4.01 -11.61
CA LYS A 146 10.32 5.14 -12.48
C LYS A 146 11.54 5.91 -12.97
N ILE A 147 12.55 6.07 -12.12
CA ILE A 147 13.81 6.70 -12.52
C ILE A 147 14.52 5.81 -13.56
N ALA A 148 14.63 4.53 -13.30
CA ALA A 148 15.25 3.58 -14.22
C ALA A 148 14.53 3.55 -15.57
N ASP A 149 13.21 3.45 -15.58
CA ASP A 149 12.39 3.47 -16.80
C ASP A 149 12.50 4.78 -17.56
N THR A 150 12.50 5.92 -16.86
CA THR A 150 12.61 7.25 -17.49
C THR A 150 13.98 7.45 -18.15
N LEU A 151 15.02 6.97 -17.51
CA LEU A 151 16.39 7.07 -17.99
C LEU A 151 16.78 5.91 -18.91
N GLN A 152 15.89 4.94 -19.12
CA GLN A 152 16.13 3.73 -19.93
C GLN A 152 17.41 3.00 -19.50
N LEU A 153 17.58 2.85 -18.19
CA LEU A 153 18.76 2.18 -17.63
C LEU A 153 18.70 0.69 -17.92
N GLU A 154 19.79 0.17 -18.47
CA GLU A 154 19.96 -1.26 -18.64
C GLU A 154 20.26 -1.94 -17.31
N PRO A 155 19.81 -3.20 -17.08
CA PRO A 155 20.17 -3.96 -15.92
C PRO A 155 21.68 -4.16 -15.85
N ASP A 156 22.32 -3.67 -14.82
CA ASP A 156 23.77 -3.77 -14.59
C ASP A 156 24.16 -4.91 -13.64
N MET A 157 23.16 -5.57 -13.05
CA MET A 157 23.37 -6.72 -12.18
C MET A 157 23.40 -7.99 -13.02
N GLY A 158 24.57 -8.59 -13.12
CA GLY A 158 24.73 -9.93 -13.68
C GLY A 158 23.97 -10.98 -12.85
N ASP A 159 24.21 -12.25 -13.09
CA ASP A 159 23.57 -13.35 -12.35
C ASP A 159 23.78 -13.18 -10.83
N ILE A 160 22.70 -12.90 -10.13
CA ILE A 160 22.73 -12.85 -8.67
C ILE A 160 22.79 -14.29 -8.18
N ALA A 161 23.92 -14.67 -7.55
CA ALA A 161 24.01 -15.97 -6.92
C ALA A 161 22.90 -16.13 -5.86
N PRO A 162 22.19 -17.27 -5.80
CA PRO A 162 21.21 -17.54 -4.78
C PRO A 162 21.81 -17.31 -3.39
N VAL A 163 21.15 -16.51 -2.56
CA VAL A 163 21.52 -16.42 -1.15
C VAL A 163 21.12 -17.73 -0.50
N ASP A 164 22.13 -18.46 0.00
CA ASP A 164 21.88 -19.67 0.79
C ASP A 164 20.98 -19.29 1.97
N PRO A 165 19.83 -19.96 2.17
CA PRO A 165 18.93 -19.66 3.28
C PRO A 165 19.53 -20.17 4.60
N SER A 166 20.71 -19.71 4.95
CA SER A 166 21.24 -19.92 6.30
C SER A 166 20.23 -19.37 7.30
N PRO A 167 19.89 -20.11 8.35
CA PRO A 167 18.99 -19.59 9.37
C PRO A 167 19.54 -18.26 9.86
N ALA A 168 18.67 -17.24 9.91
CA ALA A 168 19.03 -15.93 10.42
C ALA A 168 19.81 -16.13 11.74
N PRO A 169 21.00 -15.56 11.89
CA PRO A 169 21.76 -15.71 13.12
C PRO A 169 20.86 -15.27 14.26
N GLY A 170 20.59 -16.20 15.18
CA GLY A 170 19.74 -15.95 16.33
C GLY A 170 20.18 -14.67 17.02
N GLY A 171 19.20 -13.79 17.30
CA GLY A 171 19.37 -12.40 17.70
C GLY A 171 20.56 -12.16 18.61
N GLN A 172 21.65 -11.75 18.03
CA GLN A 172 22.72 -11.12 18.78
C GLN A 172 22.23 -9.71 19.13
N ALA A 173 22.08 -9.50 20.44
CA ALA A 173 21.81 -8.20 21.02
C ALA A 173 22.74 -7.16 20.37
N ALA A 174 22.16 -6.10 19.84
CA ALA A 174 22.90 -4.99 19.26
C ALA A 174 24.02 -4.57 20.23
N PRO A 175 25.27 -4.43 19.76
CA PRO A 175 26.35 -3.97 20.63
C PRO A 175 25.99 -2.58 21.15
N SER A 176 25.93 -2.46 22.48
CA SER A 176 25.70 -1.19 23.15
C SER A 176 26.76 -0.20 22.65
N ARG A 177 26.32 0.91 22.04
CA ARG A 177 27.20 2.00 21.63
C ARG A 177 27.92 2.53 22.89
N ARG A 178 29.12 2.06 23.09
CA ARG A 178 30.02 2.60 24.07
C ARG A 178 30.30 4.06 23.69
N ALA A 179 29.95 4.98 24.57
CA ALA A 179 30.22 6.40 24.40
C ALA A 179 31.74 6.61 24.14
N PRO A 180 32.13 7.49 23.21
CA PRO A 180 33.54 7.76 22.99
C PRO A 180 34.17 8.40 24.25
N ARG A 181 35.18 7.74 24.82
CA ARG A 181 36.00 8.30 25.87
C ARG A 181 36.62 9.60 25.38
N GLY A 182 36.40 10.68 26.14
CA GLY A 182 36.96 11.98 25.89
C GLY A 182 38.49 11.93 25.76
N ARG A 183 38.97 12.40 24.63
CA ARG A 183 40.38 12.67 24.38
C ARG A 183 40.69 14.02 25.04
N GLN A 184 41.37 14.01 26.18
CA GLN A 184 42.00 15.19 26.71
C GLN A 184 43.01 15.73 25.68
N VAL A 185 42.80 16.92 25.23
CA VAL A 185 43.79 17.69 24.49
C VAL A 185 44.24 18.83 25.40
N SER A 186 45.43 18.67 25.92
CA SER A 186 46.19 19.72 26.56
C SER A 186 46.85 20.62 25.53
N GLY A 187 46.84 21.92 25.75
CA GLY A 187 47.88 22.82 25.21
C GLY A 187 47.39 23.91 24.25
N THR A 188 47.14 25.05 24.82
CA THR A 188 47.60 26.41 24.41
C THR A 188 47.80 26.69 22.92
N SER A 189 46.98 27.57 22.37
CA SER A 189 47.47 28.74 21.65
C SER A 189 46.37 29.76 21.40
N ARG A 190 46.70 30.96 21.81
CA ARG A 190 45.94 32.19 21.77
C ARG A 190 46.16 32.84 20.40
N ALA A 191 45.14 32.96 19.59
CA ALA A 191 45.17 33.86 18.43
C ALA A 191 43.88 34.68 18.38
N LYS A 192 44.03 35.97 18.52
CA LYS A 192 43.03 37.01 18.27
C LYS A 192 42.77 37.10 16.77
N ILE A 193 41.53 37.05 16.34
CA ILE A 193 41.13 37.69 15.08
C ILE A 193 39.72 38.32 15.23
N SER A 194 39.73 39.56 14.91
CA SER A 194 38.81 40.66 14.76
C SER A 194 37.39 40.39 14.30
N LYS A 195 36.51 41.24 14.88
CA LYS A 195 35.17 41.61 14.44
C LYS A 195 35.07 41.89 12.93
N GLY A 196 34.09 41.29 12.28
CA GLY A 196 33.59 41.68 10.97
C GLY A 196 32.08 41.53 10.94
N GLU A 197 31.36 42.61 11.17
CA GLU A 197 29.93 42.76 10.97
C GLU A 197 29.61 42.62 9.46
N ARG A 198 28.72 41.73 9.11
CA ARG A 198 27.93 41.86 7.85
C ARG A 198 26.47 41.60 8.13
N ARG A 199 25.71 42.70 8.10
CA ARG A 199 24.26 42.73 7.91
C ARG A 199 23.87 41.96 6.65
N VAL A 200 22.93 41.04 6.77
CA VAL A 200 22.19 40.52 5.62
C VAL A 200 20.70 40.84 5.82
N ALA A 201 20.22 41.60 4.89
CA ALA A 201 18.86 42.11 4.86
C ALA A 201 17.82 41.01 4.64
N SER A 202 16.75 41.06 5.42
CA SER A 202 15.53 40.29 5.23
C SER A 202 14.81 40.74 3.97
N ARG A 203 14.66 39.84 3.00
CA ARG A 203 13.78 40.04 1.84
C ARG A 203 12.52 39.22 2.01
N ALA A 204 11.46 39.86 2.45
CA ALA A 204 10.12 39.29 2.50
C ALA A 204 9.63 38.96 1.08
N SER A 205 9.41 37.68 0.80
CA SER A 205 8.76 37.22 -0.42
C SER A 205 7.25 37.28 -0.23
N ARG A 206 6.58 38.14 -0.98
CA ARG A 206 5.13 38.23 -1.09
C ARG A 206 4.61 36.97 -1.78
N ARG A 207 3.79 36.17 -1.11
CA ARG A 207 2.95 35.15 -1.73
C ARG A 207 1.80 35.80 -2.46
N SER A 208 1.76 35.64 -3.79
CA SER A 208 0.60 35.99 -4.63
C SER A 208 -0.50 34.94 -4.37
N ALA A 209 -1.66 35.41 -3.94
CA ALA A 209 -2.86 34.60 -3.81
C ALA A 209 -3.47 34.40 -5.20
N SER A 210 -3.77 33.15 -5.57
CA SER A 210 -4.60 32.82 -6.73
C SER A 210 -6.06 33.11 -6.43
N PRO A 211 -6.82 33.66 -7.42
CA PRO A 211 -8.23 33.96 -7.26
C PRO A 211 -9.10 32.69 -7.30
N ALA A 212 -10.17 32.70 -6.50
CA ALA A 212 -11.18 31.66 -6.42
C ALA A 212 -12.01 31.58 -7.72
N PRO A 213 -12.50 30.40 -8.13
CA PRO A 213 -13.38 30.26 -9.28
C PRO A 213 -14.78 30.85 -9.01
N ALA A 214 -15.35 31.52 -10.01
CA ALA A 214 -16.66 32.14 -10.00
C ALA A 214 -17.80 31.12 -9.93
N PRO A 215 -18.97 31.45 -9.34
CA PRO A 215 -20.10 30.52 -9.21
C PRO A 215 -20.78 30.32 -10.58
N VAL A 216 -21.02 29.00 -10.88
CA VAL A 216 -21.78 28.59 -12.07
C VAL A 216 -23.26 28.94 -11.90
N SER A 217 -23.76 29.82 -12.78
CA SER A 217 -25.17 30.22 -12.89
C SER A 217 -26.02 29.01 -13.28
N ARG A 218 -27.00 28.62 -12.42
CA ARG A 218 -28.07 27.68 -12.74
C ARG A 218 -29.04 28.29 -13.72
N ARG A 219 -29.00 27.84 -14.96
CA ARG A 219 -30.00 28.12 -15.99
C ARG A 219 -31.25 27.27 -15.70
N ALA A 220 -32.37 27.96 -15.47
CA ALA A 220 -33.66 27.32 -15.25
C ALA A 220 -34.12 26.55 -16.52
N ALA A 221 -34.50 25.27 -16.33
CA ALA A 221 -35.13 24.47 -17.37
C ALA A 221 -36.59 24.94 -17.55
N LYS A 222 -36.95 25.33 -18.80
CA LYS A 222 -38.34 25.57 -19.23
C LYS A 222 -39.03 24.19 -19.38
N LYS A 223 -40.23 24.05 -18.78
CA LYS A 223 -41.18 22.96 -19.02
C LYS A 223 -41.73 23.02 -20.45
N PRO A 224 -41.89 21.91 -21.15
CA PRO A 224 -42.71 21.85 -22.34
C PRO A 224 -44.20 21.69 -21.98
N VAL A 225 -45.02 22.30 -22.80
CA VAL A 225 -46.47 22.19 -22.85
C VAL A 225 -46.87 20.84 -23.44
#